data_88c4c77d7f0619acfc83aab595a21bfc
#
_entry.id   88c4c77d7f0619acfc83aab595a21bfc
#
_cell.length_a   1.000
_cell.length_b   1.000
_cell.length_c   1.000
_cell.angle_alpha   90.00
_cell.angle_beta   90.00
_cell.angle_gamma   90.00
#
_symmetry.space_group_name_H-M   'P 1'
#
loop_
_entity.id
_entity.type
_entity.pdbx_description
1 polymer ?
#
loop_
_entity_poly.entity_id
_entity_poly.type
_entity_poly.pdbx_seq_one_letter_code
_entity_poly.pdbx_strand_id
1 'polypeptide(L)'
;MSLLLGTYRLATRVLEPLAPRVLAYRARKGKEDPARINERLGHPGVARPAGALVWMHAISVGESLSLLPVIALLAERRPDLSVLVTTGTLTSARMMAQRLPDGVIHQYAPVDAPGAVSDFLDHWRPSLGLLVESELWPNLILEAEARGIPLMLASARITEHSAEGWRKRPAAARALLEAFACILPQDEASAGRIRALGGRDDGRVNLKLVGAPLPFDRKEFDRLSGAIGDRPVVVLASTHEGEEAALVQRLLTLDPLPFLIVVPRHPERSGTIEADMAALGLTVAVRSRKEVPGADTQVYLSDTLNEMGLFLRLAEVVVLGGAFGPLIGRAPGGGHNPLEPARLARPTLTGPDMSNWSIAGAMAEAGGLKILTDLSRLAPRVAELLANPAQARVLGRQAEQAAAGADGGLEVLWQAMAPLLPPAGGR
;
A
#
# COMPACT_ATOMS: atom_id res chain seq x y z
N MET A 1 2.65 17.30 30.96
CA MET A 1 1.54 16.53 30.32
C MET A 1 0.33 17.44 30.21
N SER A 2 -0.31 17.56 29.03
CA SER A 2 -1.50 18.42 28.91
C SER A 2 -2.68 17.85 29.69
N LEU A 3 -3.58 18.70 30.18
CA LEU A 3 -4.79 18.29 30.93
C LEU A 3 -5.61 17.26 30.11
N LEU A 4 -5.72 17.48 28.80
CA LEU A 4 -6.45 16.57 27.92
C LEU A 4 -5.84 15.17 27.87
N LEU A 5 -4.52 15.06 27.75
CA LEU A 5 -3.83 13.76 27.73
C LEU A 5 -3.95 13.05 29.08
N GLY A 6 -3.90 13.80 30.19
CA GLY A 6 -4.17 13.25 31.52
C GLY A 6 -5.59 12.73 31.66
N THR A 7 -6.59 13.48 31.18
CA THR A 7 -8.01 13.06 31.18
C THR A 7 -8.22 11.83 30.27
N TYR A 8 -7.63 11.81 29.08
CA TYR A 8 -7.68 10.67 28.17
C TYR A 8 -7.12 9.40 28.84
N ARG A 9 -5.92 9.50 29.44
CA ARG A 9 -5.27 8.39 30.16
C ARG A 9 -6.11 7.88 31.32
N LEU A 10 -6.71 8.78 32.10
CA LEU A 10 -7.61 8.40 33.21
C LEU A 10 -8.87 7.70 32.67
N ALA A 11 -9.51 8.27 31.65
CA ALA A 11 -10.71 7.70 31.06
C ALA A 11 -10.45 6.30 30.48
N THR A 12 -9.36 6.13 29.69
CA THR A 12 -8.99 4.82 29.12
C THR A 12 -8.62 3.81 30.21
N ARG A 13 -7.99 4.23 31.32
CA ARG A 13 -7.72 3.35 32.48
C ARG A 13 -9.01 2.88 33.14
N VAL A 14 -9.99 3.76 33.35
CA VAL A 14 -11.28 3.41 33.95
C VAL A 14 -12.09 2.48 33.04
N LEU A 15 -12.00 2.67 31.71
CA LEU A 15 -12.72 1.86 30.72
C LEU A 15 -12.01 0.54 30.39
N GLU A 16 -10.73 0.41 30.67
CA GLU A 16 -9.92 -0.76 30.32
C GLU A 16 -10.52 -2.12 30.77
N PRO A 17 -11.11 -2.26 31.97
CA PRO A 17 -11.74 -3.52 32.40
C PRO A 17 -12.91 -3.95 31.47
N LEU A 18 -13.45 -3.07 30.68
CA LEU A 18 -14.50 -3.37 29.69
C LEU A 18 -13.93 -3.85 28.34
N ALA A 19 -12.63 -3.61 28.08
CA ALA A 19 -12.00 -3.98 26.81
C ALA A 19 -12.21 -5.44 26.40
N PRO A 20 -12.06 -6.45 27.28
CA PRO A 20 -12.33 -7.85 26.92
C PRO A 20 -13.75 -8.08 26.41
N ARG A 21 -14.75 -7.44 27.02
CA ARG A 21 -16.16 -7.57 26.60
C ARG A 21 -16.42 -6.92 25.24
N VAL A 22 -15.83 -5.73 25.02
CA VAL A 22 -15.92 -5.02 23.73
C VAL A 22 -15.26 -5.83 22.62
N LEU A 23 -14.07 -6.36 22.85
CA LEU A 23 -13.34 -7.18 21.89
C LEU A 23 -14.09 -8.49 21.58
N ALA A 24 -14.65 -9.16 22.59
CA ALA A 24 -15.47 -10.35 22.39
C ALA A 24 -16.76 -10.06 21.57
N TYR A 25 -17.39 -8.90 21.79
CA TYR A 25 -18.50 -8.46 20.98
C TYR A 25 -18.08 -8.18 19.52
N ARG A 26 -16.95 -7.52 19.32
CA ARG A 26 -16.39 -7.26 17.98
C ARG A 26 -16.00 -8.55 17.26
N ALA A 27 -15.46 -9.55 18.00
CA ALA A 27 -15.14 -10.87 17.46
C ALA A 27 -16.38 -11.61 16.94
N ARG A 28 -17.50 -11.55 17.69
CA ARG A 28 -18.79 -12.10 17.23
C ARG A 28 -19.30 -11.44 15.95
N LYS A 29 -18.91 -10.19 15.67
CA LYS A 29 -19.20 -9.46 14.42
C LYS A 29 -18.14 -9.67 13.32
N GLY A 30 -17.21 -10.58 13.48
CA GLY A 30 -16.14 -10.85 12.53
C GLY A 30 -15.13 -9.70 12.39
N LYS A 31 -14.98 -8.83 13.40
CA LYS A 31 -14.08 -7.67 13.39
C LYS A 31 -12.81 -7.86 14.23
N GLU A 32 -12.70 -8.94 14.98
CA GLU A 32 -11.53 -9.34 15.77
C GLU A 32 -11.32 -10.85 15.64
N ASP A 33 -10.10 -11.32 15.87
CA ASP A 33 -9.75 -12.73 15.90
C ASP A 33 -9.98 -13.31 17.30
N PRO A 34 -10.95 -14.22 17.50
CA PRO A 34 -11.23 -14.77 18.82
C PRO A 34 -10.04 -15.49 19.47
N ALA A 35 -9.19 -16.11 18.66
CA ALA A 35 -8.04 -16.87 19.15
C ALA A 35 -6.89 -15.96 19.61
N ARG A 36 -6.87 -14.69 19.14
CA ARG A 36 -5.79 -13.74 19.37
C ARG A 36 -6.21 -12.48 20.14
N ILE A 37 -7.37 -12.49 20.79
CA ILE A 37 -7.89 -11.34 21.58
C ILE A 37 -6.90 -10.91 22.69
N ASN A 38 -6.17 -11.84 23.30
CA ASN A 38 -5.21 -11.55 24.35
C ASN A 38 -4.09 -10.61 23.86
N GLU A 39 -3.70 -10.68 22.60
CA GLU A 39 -2.73 -9.75 22.03
C GLU A 39 -3.22 -8.30 22.06
N ARG A 40 -4.53 -8.11 21.84
CA ARG A 40 -5.18 -6.78 21.95
C ARG A 40 -5.19 -6.25 23.38
N LEU A 41 -5.07 -7.13 24.36
CA LEU A 41 -4.98 -6.79 25.79
C LEU A 41 -3.54 -6.67 26.29
N GLY A 42 -2.56 -6.68 25.38
CA GLY A 42 -1.14 -6.56 25.72
C GLY A 42 -0.45 -7.88 26.02
N HIS A 43 -1.15 -9.02 25.99
CA HIS A 43 -0.61 -10.34 26.33
C HIS A 43 -0.21 -11.12 25.08
N PRO A 44 1.07 -11.15 24.69
CA PRO A 44 1.52 -11.82 23.49
C PRO A 44 1.44 -13.34 23.62
N GLY A 45 1.18 -14.01 22.47
CA GLY A 45 1.14 -15.48 22.40
C GLY A 45 2.50 -16.14 22.22
N VAL A 46 3.57 -15.37 22.05
CA VAL A 46 4.93 -15.87 21.78
C VAL A 46 5.96 -15.20 22.68
N ALA A 47 7.04 -15.91 22.96
CA ALA A 47 8.14 -15.37 23.74
C ALA A 47 8.91 -14.30 22.96
N ARG A 48 9.41 -13.29 23.67
CA ARG A 48 10.31 -12.31 23.08
C ARG A 48 11.63 -12.95 22.68
N PRO A 49 12.13 -12.74 21.45
CA PRO A 49 13.45 -13.20 21.07
C PRO A 49 14.55 -12.49 21.86
N ALA A 50 15.72 -13.13 21.96
CA ALA A 50 16.90 -12.51 22.53
C ALA A 50 17.41 -11.36 21.65
N GLY A 51 18.19 -10.46 22.23
CA GLY A 51 18.83 -9.37 21.50
C GLY A 51 17.92 -8.14 21.27
N ALA A 52 18.32 -7.30 20.35
CA ALA A 52 17.62 -6.07 20.01
C ALA A 52 16.42 -6.35 19.09
N LEU A 53 15.33 -5.60 19.29
CA LEU A 53 14.08 -5.77 18.58
C LEU A 53 13.58 -4.43 18.04
N VAL A 54 13.30 -4.37 16.75
CA VAL A 54 12.61 -3.25 16.11
C VAL A 54 11.12 -3.58 16.00
N TRP A 55 10.30 -2.70 16.57
CA TRP A 55 8.86 -2.80 16.49
C TRP A 55 8.33 -1.88 15.39
N MET A 56 7.52 -2.42 14.49
CA MET A 56 6.84 -1.69 13.41
C MET A 56 5.34 -1.77 13.61
N HIS A 57 4.66 -0.64 13.47
CA HIS A 57 3.20 -0.54 13.66
C HIS A 57 2.51 0.06 12.46
N ALA A 58 1.46 -0.63 11.97
CA ALA A 58 0.59 -0.20 10.91
C ALA A 58 -0.84 -0.70 11.16
N ILE A 59 -1.87 0.01 10.70
CA ILE A 59 -3.27 -0.41 10.94
C ILE A 59 -3.87 -1.07 9.70
N SER A 60 -3.84 -0.38 8.56
CA SER A 60 -4.49 -0.82 7.33
C SER A 60 -3.64 -1.79 6.52
N VAL A 61 -4.27 -2.47 5.56
CA VAL A 61 -3.55 -3.35 4.61
C VAL A 61 -2.48 -2.59 3.84
N GLY A 62 -2.80 -1.39 3.33
CA GLY A 62 -1.86 -0.58 2.55
C GLY A 62 -0.64 -0.13 3.37
N GLU A 63 -0.86 0.31 4.61
CA GLU A 63 0.21 0.66 5.54
C GLU A 63 1.08 -0.56 5.89
N SER A 64 0.44 -1.69 6.18
CA SER A 64 1.15 -2.93 6.53
C SER A 64 2.05 -3.40 5.37
N LEU A 65 1.55 -3.37 4.14
CA LEU A 65 2.35 -3.73 2.96
C LEU A 65 3.53 -2.78 2.74
N SER A 66 3.39 -1.51 3.09
CA SER A 66 4.47 -0.53 2.96
C SER A 66 5.64 -0.78 3.92
N LEU A 67 5.45 -1.63 4.95
CA LEU A 67 6.53 -2.06 5.84
C LEU A 67 7.43 -3.14 5.23
N LEU A 68 6.95 -3.92 4.24
CA LEU A 68 7.73 -5.03 3.67
C LEU A 68 9.10 -4.61 3.11
N PRO A 69 9.21 -3.50 2.34
CA PRO A 69 10.52 -3.00 1.90
C PRO A 69 11.44 -2.59 3.06
N VAL A 70 10.87 -2.06 4.15
CA VAL A 70 11.64 -1.67 5.34
C VAL A 70 12.16 -2.90 6.08
N ILE A 71 11.35 -3.95 6.18
CA ILE A 71 11.74 -5.23 6.76
C ILE A 71 12.89 -5.86 5.96
N ALA A 72 12.78 -5.85 4.61
CA ALA A 72 13.84 -6.35 3.74
C ALA A 72 15.14 -5.55 3.91
N LEU A 73 15.06 -4.22 3.99
CA LEU A 73 16.20 -3.34 4.24
C LEU A 73 16.87 -3.63 5.59
N LEU A 74 16.09 -3.87 6.66
CA LEU A 74 16.62 -4.25 7.96
C LEU A 74 17.30 -5.62 7.93
N ALA A 75 16.66 -6.61 7.27
CA ALA A 75 17.24 -7.95 7.14
C ALA A 75 18.60 -7.93 6.41
N GLU A 76 18.75 -7.04 5.42
CA GLU A 76 20.00 -6.85 4.68
C GLU A 76 21.08 -6.13 5.51
N ARG A 77 20.71 -5.00 6.13
CA ARG A 77 21.68 -4.09 6.77
C ARG A 77 21.96 -4.42 8.24
N ARG A 78 20.99 -5.03 8.92
CA ARG A 78 21.03 -5.35 10.35
C ARG A 78 20.38 -6.71 10.63
N PRO A 79 20.96 -7.82 10.12
CA PRO A 79 20.44 -9.17 10.33
C PRO A 79 20.49 -9.63 11.80
N ASP A 80 21.16 -8.86 12.68
CA ASP A 80 21.21 -9.06 14.12
C ASP A 80 19.93 -8.62 14.86
N LEU A 81 19.05 -7.86 14.18
CA LEU A 81 17.82 -7.34 14.78
C LEU A 81 16.63 -8.28 14.55
N SER A 82 15.88 -8.52 15.61
CA SER A 82 14.55 -9.12 15.48
C SER A 82 13.52 -8.07 15.07
N VAL A 83 12.52 -8.46 14.28
CA VAL A 83 11.46 -7.56 13.84
C VAL A 83 10.11 -8.04 14.36
N LEU A 84 9.39 -7.14 15.01
CA LEU A 84 7.99 -7.30 15.41
C LEU A 84 7.11 -6.39 14.57
N VAL A 85 6.11 -6.94 13.90
CA VAL A 85 5.08 -6.16 13.19
C VAL A 85 3.77 -6.25 13.95
N THR A 86 3.16 -5.10 14.23
CA THR A 86 1.81 -5.06 14.81
C THR A 86 0.83 -4.44 13.83
N THR A 87 -0.38 -5.04 13.74
CA THR A 87 -1.47 -4.53 12.90
C THR A 87 -2.76 -4.35 13.69
N GLY A 88 -3.66 -3.49 13.17
CA GLY A 88 -4.91 -3.14 13.83
C GLY A 88 -6.14 -3.89 13.33
N THR A 89 -6.10 -4.60 12.18
CA THR A 89 -7.28 -5.21 11.55
C THR A 89 -7.06 -6.68 11.18
N LEU A 90 -8.15 -7.46 11.12
CA LEU A 90 -8.13 -8.85 10.65
C LEU A 90 -7.55 -8.98 9.23
N THR A 91 -7.94 -8.06 8.35
CA THR A 91 -7.51 -8.09 6.95
C THR A 91 -6.01 -7.86 6.84
N SER A 92 -5.47 -6.88 7.59
CA SER A 92 -4.02 -6.63 7.65
C SER A 92 -3.27 -7.84 8.21
N ALA A 93 -3.78 -8.43 9.30
CA ALA A 93 -3.16 -9.59 9.92
C ALA A 93 -3.09 -10.80 8.98
N ARG A 94 -4.18 -11.09 8.27
CA ARG A 94 -4.22 -12.16 7.25
C ARG A 94 -3.26 -11.91 6.10
N MET A 95 -3.17 -10.65 5.65
CA MET A 95 -2.24 -10.26 4.59
C MET A 95 -0.79 -10.42 5.06
N MET A 96 -0.46 -9.99 6.27
CA MET A 96 0.89 -10.11 6.81
C MET A 96 1.28 -11.56 7.05
N ALA A 97 0.36 -12.43 7.49
CA ALA A 97 0.61 -13.87 7.61
C ALA A 97 1.04 -14.55 6.29
N GLN A 98 0.66 -13.97 5.14
CA GLN A 98 1.03 -14.49 3.82
C GLN A 98 2.28 -13.84 3.23
N ARG A 99 2.73 -12.71 3.77
CA ARG A 99 3.74 -11.85 3.14
C ARG A 99 4.98 -11.61 3.98
N LEU A 100 4.88 -11.80 5.29
CA LEU A 100 6.06 -11.62 6.15
C LEU A 100 7.11 -12.69 5.87
N PRO A 101 8.40 -12.30 5.81
CA PRO A 101 9.49 -13.27 5.77
C PRO A 101 9.53 -14.12 7.04
N ASP A 102 10.14 -15.30 6.90
CA ASP A 102 10.41 -16.19 8.03
C ASP A 102 11.23 -15.46 9.12
N GLY A 103 10.87 -15.70 10.37
CA GLY A 103 11.52 -15.08 11.54
C GLY A 103 10.99 -13.71 11.92
N VAL A 104 10.15 -13.07 11.12
CA VAL A 104 9.44 -11.84 11.51
C VAL A 104 8.20 -12.18 12.32
N ILE A 105 8.08 -11.56 13.50
CA ILE A 105 6.97 -11.81 14.42
C ILE A 105 5.81 -10.89 14.05
N HIS A 106 4.58 -11.43 14.01
CA HIS A 106 3.35 -10.66 13.83
C HIS A 106 2.44 -10.78 15.05
N GLN A 107 1.95 -9.63 15.51
CA GLN A 107 0.97 -9.54 16.59
C GLN A 107 -0.08 -8.47 16.28
N TYR A 108 -1.30 -8.59 16.87
CA TYR A 108 -2.22 -7.47 16.92
C TYR A 108 -1.72 -6.39 17.85
N ALA A 109 -1.86 -5.12 17.46
CA ALA A 109 -1.56 -3.99 18.33
C ALA A 109 -2.45 -4.02 19.58
N PRO A 110 -1.94 -3.65 20.76
CA PRO A 110 -2.76 -3.51 21.95
C PRO A 110 -3.83 -2.43 21.76
N VAL A 111 -4.94 -2.50 22.49
CA VAL A 111 -5.84 -1.35 22.61
C VAL A 111 -5.10 -0.22 23.33
N ASP A 112 -5.42 1.05 22.98
CA ASP A 112 -4.72 2.20 23.55
C ASP A 112 -5.21 2.50 24.98
N ALA A 113 -5.01 1.53 25.89
CA ALA A 113 -5.30 1.62 27.30
C ALA A 113 -4.00 1.43 28.12
N PRO A 114 -3.83 2.11 29.27
CA PRO A 114 -2.56 2.13 29.98
C PRO A 114 -2.01 0.76 30.37
N GLY A 115 -2.85 -0.17 30.84
CA GLY A 115 -2.43 -1.53 31.20
C GLY A 115 -2.01 -2.35 30.00
N ALA A 116 -2.89 -2.43 28.98
CA ALA A 116 -2.60 -3.20 27.76
C ALA A 116 -1.34 -2.71 27.06
N VAL A 117 -1.13 -1.40 26.99
CA VAL A 117 0.09 -0.80 26.41
C VAL A 117 1.32 -1.10 27.30
N SER A 118 1.19 -0.98 28.61
CA SER A 118 2.27 -1.31 29.53
C SER A 118 2.72 -2.76 29.36
N ASP A 119 1.79 -3.72 29.42
CA ASP A 119 2.08 -5.14 29.32
C ASP A 119 2.73 -5.48 27.97
N PHE A 120 2.25 -4.87 26.88
CA PHE A 120 2.87 -4.99 25.56
C PHE A 120 4.32 -4.50 25.53
N LEU A 121 4.59 -3.28 26.03
CA LEU A 121 5.92 -2.69 26.01
C LEU A 121 6.88 -3.39 26.99
N ASP A 122 6.39 -3.87 28.13
CA ASP A 122 7.19 -4.59 29.13
C ASP A 122 7.57 -5.99 28.65
N HIS A 123 6.72 -6.63 27.84
CA HIS A 123 7.06 -7.91 27.21
C HIS A 123 8.05 -7.73 26.05
N TRP A 124 7.73 -6.87 25.08
CA TRP A 124 8.52 -6.76 23.86
C TRP A 124 9.78 -5.93 24.03
N ARG A 125 9.81 -4.94 24.89
CA ARG A 125 10.96 -4.06 25.17
C ARG A 125 11.68 -3.66 23.88
N PRO A 126 10.99 -3.01 22.91
CA PRO A 126 11.60 -2.67 21.65
C PRO A 126 12.72 -1.66 21.83
N SER A 127 13.79 -1.81 21.03
CA SER A 127 14.90 -0.86 20.99
C SER A 127 14.57 0.36 20.12
N LEU A 128 13.59 0.23 19.23
CA LEU A 128 13.04 1.28 18.37
C LEU A 128 11.61 0.93 18.00
N GLY A 129 10.71 1.90 18.02
CA GLY A 129 9.35 1.80 17.47
C GLY A 129 9.21 2.62 16.20
N LEU A 130 8.81 2.00 15.09
CA LEU A 130 8.48 2.64 13.82
C LEU A 130 6.97 2.60 13.60
N LEU A 131 6.30 3.75 13.67
CA LEU A 131 4.89 3.92 13.40
C LEU A 131 4.70 4.51 11.99
N VAL A 132 3.64 4.14 11.28
CA VAL A 132 3.39 4.64 9.92
C VAL A 132 2.12 5.48 9.86
N GLU A 133 2.16 6.52 9.04
CA GLU A 133 1.06 7.43 8.70
C GLU A 133 0.49 8.23 9.89
N SER A 134 -0.77 7.94 10.30
CA SER A 134 -1.51 8.83 11.22
C SER A 134 -1.62 8.27 12.64
N GLU A 135 -0.68 7.45 13.06
CA GLU A 135 -0.74 6.66 14.29
C GLU A 135 -0.35 7.47 15.54
N LEU A 136 -1.24 8.38 15.94
CA LEU A 136 -1.09 9.21 17.14
C LEU A 136 -1.90 8.65 18.33
N TRP A 137 -1.51 7.47 18.82
CA TRP A 137 -2.13 6.79 19.97
C TRP A 137 -1.54 7.31 21.28
N PRO A 138 -2.29 8.08 22.11
CA PRO A 138 -1.68 8.82 23.21
C PRO A 138 -1.03 7.95 24.27
N ASN A 139 -1.67 6.86 24.72
CA ASN A 139 -1.07 6.01 25.74
C ASN A 139 0.17 5.28 25.18
N LEU A 140 0.07 4.76 23.96
CA LEU A 140 1.18 4.05 23.32
C LEU A 140 2.43 4.93 23.19
N ILE A 141 2.25 6.16 22.71
CA ILE A 141 3.34 7.12 22.51
C ILE A 141 3.95 7.53 23.85
N LEU A 142 3.13 7.95 24.81
CA LEU A 142 3.61 8.45 26.11
C LEU A 142 4.22 7.34 26.97
N GLU A 143 3.71 6.11 26.89
CA GLU A 143 4.31 4.97 27.60
C GLU A 143 5.63 4.52 26.99
N ALA A 144 5.78 4.59 25.65
CA ALA A 144 7.05 4.34 24.99
C ALA A 144 8.10 5.41 25.36
N GLU A 145 7.72 6.70 25.29
CA GLU A 145 8.56 7.82 25.73
C GLU A 145 9.02 7.65 27.20
N ALA A 146 8.10 7.33 28.09
CA ALA A 146 8.41 7.15 29.52
C ALA A 146 9.40 6.00 29.77
N ARG A 147 9.48 5.01 28.88
CA ARG A 147 10.46 3.91 28.92
C ARG A 147 11.75 4.19 28.17
N GLY A 148 11.89 5.39 27.61
CA GLY A 148 13.06 5.75 26.78
C GLY A 148 13.14 4.97 25.47
N ILE A 149 12.02 4.44 24.97
CA ILE A 149 11.96 3.76 23.66
C ILE A 149 11.86 4.85 22.59
N PRO A 150 12.87 5.01 21.73
CA PRO A 150 12.79 5.97 20.64
C PRO A 150 11.67 5.59 19.67
N LEU A 151 10.81 6.56 19.33
CA LEU A 151 9.75 6.40 18.35
C LEU A 151 10.09 7.16 17.08
N MET A 152 9.85 6.54 15.94
CA MET A 152 9.91 7.14 14.62
C MET A 152 8.53 7.11 13.98
N LEU A 153 8.08 8.23 13.40
CA LEU A 153 6.85 8.30 12.61
C LEU A 153 7.24 8.45 11.14
N ALA A 154 7.10 7.38 10.37
CA ALA A 154 7.42 7.37 8.94
C ALA A 154 6.16 7.50 8.08
N SER A 155 6.31 8.08 6.88
CA SER A 155 5.17 8.41 6.01
C SER A 155 4.10 9.23 6.74
N ALA A 156 4.50 10.08 7.67
CA ALA A 156 3.58 10.80 8.54
C ALA A 156 2.56 11.59 7.71
N ARG A 157 1.28 11.31 7.95
CA ARG A 157 0.17 11.90 7.23
C ARG A 157 -0.79 12.57 8.21
N ILE A 158 -0.99 13.86 8.06
CA ILE A 158 -2.03 14.59 8.79
C ILE A 158 -2.93 15.27 7.75
N THR A 159 -4.20 14.85 7.68
CA THR A 159 -5.18 15.48 6.80
C THR A 159 -5.57 16.85 7.34
N GLU A 160 -6.11 17.74 6.50
CA GLU A 160 -6.56 19.06 6.97
C GLU A 160 -7.61 18.94 8.08
N HIS A 161 -8.58 18.06 7.91
CA HIS A 161 -9.60 17.80 8.94
C HIS A 161 -8.99 17.35 10.29
N SER A 162 -7.98 16.46 10.26
CA SER A 162 -7.27 16.04 11.48
C SER A 162 -6.48 17.20 12.08
N ALA A 163 -5.79 18.00 11.25
CA ALA A 163 -5.03 19.17 11.71
C ALA A 163 -5.92 20.20 12.39
N GLU A 164 -7.11 20.47 11.85
CA GLU A 164 -8.09 21.36 12.48
C GLU A 164 -8.51 20.86 13.89
N GLY A 165 -8.70 19.56 14.04
CA GLY A 165 -8.99 18.94 15.32
C GLY A 165 -7.86 19.13 16.34
N TRP A 166 -6.61 18.94 15.89
CA TRP A 166 -5.43 19.12 16.73
C TRP A 166 -5.10 20.58 17.05
N ARG A 167 -5.35 21.54 16.13
CA ARG A 167 -5.21 23.00 16.39
C ARG A 167 -6.06 23.46 17.57
N LYS A 168 -7.21 22.83 17.80
CA LYS A 168 -8.06 23.10 18.99
C LYS A 168 -7.44 22.58 20.29
N ARG A 169 -6.38 21.76 20.22
CA ARG A 169 -5.74 21.11 21.34
C ARG A 169 -4.20 21.17 21.25
N PRO A 170 -3.62 22.37 21.11
CA PRO A 170 -2.22 22.54 20.69
C PRO A 170 -1.22 21.94 21.67
N ALA A 171 -1.49 22.02 22.98
CA ALA A 171 -0.59 21.42 23.97
C ALA A 171 -0.56 19.88 23.94
N ALA A 172 -1.69 19.26 23.57
CA ALA A 172 -1.75 17.80 23.41
C ALA A 172 -1.07 17.36 22.11
N ALA A 173 -1.34 18.06 21.00
CA ALA A 173 -0.71 17.80 19.72
C ALA A 173 0.82 17.88 19.81
N ARG A 174 1.32 18.98 20.39
CA ARG A 174 2.74 19.21 20.59
C ARG A 174 3.37 18.09 21.44
N ALA A 175 2.79 17.77 22.60
CA ALA A 175 3.33 16.73 23.48
C ALA A 175 3.43 15.36 22.80
N LEU A 176 2.44 14.99 21.96
CA LEU A 176 2.50 13.72 21.23
C LEU A 176 3.55 13.75 20.11
N LEU A 177 3.68 14.88 19.39
CA LEU A 177 4.63 15.00 18.29
C LEU A 177 6.08 15.15 18.78
N GLU A 178 6.29 15.81 19.92
CA GLU A 178 7.62 15.93 20.56
C GLU A 178 8.15 14.61 21.12
N ALA A 179 7.27 13.65 21.45
CA ALA A 179 7.66 12.32 21.89
C ALA A 179 8.34 11.46 20.80
N PHE A 180 8.20 11.85 19.53
CA PHE A 180 8.90 11.16 18.45
C PHE A 180 10.34 11.66 18.31
N ALA A 181 11.29 10.74 18.31
CA ALA A 181 12.70 11.01 18.03
C ALA A 181 12.94 11.45 16.57
N CYS A 182 12.08 11.00 15.66
CA CYS A 182 12.13 11.35 14.25
C CYS A 182 10.74 11.35 13.63
N ILE A 183 10.44 12.33 12.78
CA ILE A 183 9.20 12.38 11.99
C ILE A 183 9.57 12.62 10.52
N LEU A 184 9.16 11.71 9.65
CA LEU A 184 9.32 11.78 8.20
C LEU A 184 7.94 11.91 7.54
N PRO A 185 7.45 13.14 7.27
CA PRO A 185 6.21 13.37 6.55
C PRO A 185 6.22 12.74 5.15
N GLN A 186 5.03 12.27 4.69
CA GLN A 186 4.91 11.69 3.36
C GLN A 186 5.00 12.71 2.21
N ASP A 187 4.60 13.97 2.47
CA ASP A 187 4.54 15.06 1.50
C ASP A 187 4.68 16.43 2.20
N GLU A 188 4.85 17.50 1.40
CA GLU A 188 5.05 18.85 1.93
C GLU A 188 3.79 19.38 2.65
N ALA A 189 2.59 18.99 2.20
CA ALA A 189 1.36 19.41 2.85
C ALA A 189 1.25 18.82 4.27
N SER A 190 1.57 17.55 4.45
CA SER A 190 1.66 16.89 5.77
C SER A 190 2.76 17.50 6.62
N ALA A 191 3.92 17.79 6.04
CA ALA A 191 5.02 18.45 6.73
C ALA A 191 4.65 19.83 7.26
N GLY A 192 4.02 20.65 6.43
CA GLY A 192 3.55 21.98 6.84
C GLY A 192 2.56 21.89 8.02
N ARG A 193 1.64 20.91 8.00
CA ARG A 193 0.69 20.68 9.09
C ARG A 193 1.37 20.20 10.37
N ILE A 194 2.32 19.28 10.26
CA ILE A 194 3.09 18.76 11.40
C ILE A 194 3.90 19.88 12.05
N ARG A 195 4.62 20.70 11.27
CA ARG A 195 5.35 21.89 11.79
C ARG A 195 4.41 22.88 12.48
N ALA A 196 3.25 23.14 11.89
CA ALA A 196 2.24 24.04 12.48
C ALA A 196 1.66 23.53 13.80
N LEU A 197 1.69 22.22 14.04
CA LEU A 197 1.28 21.58 15.30
C LEU A 197 2.43 21.44 16.30
N GLY A 198 3.65 21.90 15.98
CA GLY A 198 4.83 21.85 16.84
C GLY A 198 5.65 20.58 16.71
N GLY A 199 5.39 19.75 15.69
CA GLY A 199 6.19 18.57 15.40
C GLY A 199 7.45 18.88 14.59
N ARG A 200 8.40 17.95 14.60
CA ARG A 200 9.63 17.99 13.81
C ARG A 200 9.36 17.63 12.35
N ASP A 201 10.33 17.94 11.53
CA ASP A 201 10.34 17.66 10.09
C ASP A 201 11.78 17.25 9.72
N ASP A 202 12.03 15.95 9.76
CA ASP A 202 13.39 15.39 9.64
C ASP A 202 13.66 14.85 8.22
N GLY A 203 12.79 15.12 7.26
CA GLY A 203 12.93 14.69 5.86
C GLY A 203 11.60 14.28 5.24
N ARG A 204 11.66 13.61 4.09
CA ARG A 204 10.44 13.16 3.36
C ARG A 204 10.55 11.70 3.00
N VAL A 205 9.53 10.92 3.36
CA VAL A 205 9.39 9.55 2.89
C VAL A 205 7.91 9.20 2.72
N ASN A 206 7.58 8.61 1.59
CA ASN A 206 6.27 7.99 1.39
C ASN A 206 6.48 6.50 1.10
N LEU A 207 6.34 5.68 2.13
CA LEU A 207 6.58 4.24 2.03
C LEU A 207 5.61 3.52 1.09
N LYS A 208 4.43 4.09 0.80
CA LYS A 208 3.51 3.55 -0.21
C LYS A 208 4.07 3.65 -1.62
N LEU A 209 5.01 4.58 -1.84
CA LEU A 209 5.67 4.76 -3.13
C LEU A 209 6.91 3.88 -3.28
N VAL A 210 7.39 3.30 -2.19
CA VAL A 210 8.56 2.42 -2.18
C VAL A 210 8.13 0.99 -2.52
N GLY A 211 8.93 0.27 -3.29
CA GLY A 211 8.66 -1.14 -3.59
C GLY A 211 9.61 -1.73 -4.62
N ALA A 212 9.54 -3.03 -4.74
CA ALA A 212 10.19 -3.79 -5.80
C ALA A 212 9.21 -4.06 -6.96
N PRO A 213 9.70 -4.37 -8.16
CA PRO A 213 8.85 -4.91 -9.21
C PRO A 213 8.05 -6.12 -8.72
N LEU A 214 6.76 -6.16 -9.06
CA LEU A 214 5.89 -7.25 -8.63
C LEU A 214 6.45 -8.62 -9.08
N PRO A 215 6.42 -9.65 -8.22
CA PRO A 215 6.88 -10.99 -8.56
C PRO A 215 6.00 -11.62 -9.64
N PHE A 216 6.53 -12.62 -10.32
CA PHE A 216 5.79 -13.40 -11.31
C PHE A 216 6.33 -14.83 -11.40
N ASP A 217 5.49 -15.75 -11.89
CA ASP A 217 5.91 -17.09 -12.24
C ASP A 217 6.48 -17.09 -13.67
N ARG A 218 7.76 -17.45 -13.80
CA ARG A 218 8.45 -17.50 -15.09
C ARG A 218 7.86 -18.55 -16.03
N LYS A 219 7.45 -19.72 -15.53
CA LYS A 219 6.87 -20.78 -16.36
C LYS A 219 5.52 -20.35 -16.94
N GLU A 220 4.69 -19.67 -16.12
CA GLU A 220 3.42 -19.11 -16.58
C GLU A 220 3.60 -17.97 -17.59
N PHE A 221 4.63 -17.15 -17.39
CA PHE A 221 4.98 -16.11 -18.37
C PHE A 221 5.34 -16.72 -19.71
N ASP A 222 6.25 -17.69 -19.74
CA ASP A 222 6.69 -18.34 -20.98
C ASP A 222 5.51 -19.06 -21.66
N ARG A 223 4.61 -19.71 -20.91
CA ARG A 223 3.42 -20.39 -21.40
C ARG A 223 2.42 -19.41 -22.03
N LEU A 224 2.09 -18.32 -21.35
CA LEU A 224 1.13 -17.34 -21.86
C LEU A 224 1.71 -16.54 -23.03
N SER A 225 2.97 -16.14 -22.94
CA SER A 225 3.67 -15.45 -24.04
C SER A 225 3.67 -16.29 -25.30
N GLY A 226 3.96 -17.60 -25.20
CA GLY A 226 3.89 -18.53 -26.32
C GLY A 226 2.49 -18.70 -26.91
N ALA A 227 1.44 -18.72 -26.05
CA ALA A 227 0.06 -18.84 -26.48
C ALA A 227 -0.47 -17.54 -27.13
N ILE A 228 -0.04 -16.38 -26.68
CA ILE A 228 -0.39 -15.08 -27.23
C ILE A 228 0.33 -14.87 -28.59
N GLY A 229 1.58 -15.34 -28.70
CA GLY A 229 2.40 -15.17 -29.90
C GLY A 229 2.80 -13.71 -30.10
N ASP A 230 2.87 -13.28 -31.35
CA ASP A 230 3.31 -11.93 -31.75
C ASP A 230 2.21 -10.86 -31.67
N ARG A 231 1.05 -11.19 -31.09
CA ARG A 231 -0.05 -10.22 -30.93
C ARG A 231 0.34 -9.13 -29.92
N PRO A 232 0.20 -7.84 -30.27
CA PRO A 232 0.45 -6.76 -29.31
C PRO A 232 -0.52 -6.85 -28.13
N VAL A 233 -0.01 -6.69 -26.91
CA VAL A 233 -0.76 -6.90 -25.67
C VAL A 233 -1.09 -5.56 -24.99
N VAL A 234 -2.37 -5.34 -24.73
CA VAL A 234 -2.86 -4.22 -23.91
C VAL A 234 -3.45 -4.78 -22.62
N VAL A 235 -2.93 -4.36 -21.47
CA VAL A 235 -3.43 -4.78 -20.17
C VAL A 235 -4.31 -3.70 -19.56
N LEU A 236 -5.58 -4.04 -19.29
CA LEU A 236 -6.51 -3.23 -18.49
C LEU A 236 -6.34 -3.64 -17.03
N ALA A 237 -5.51 -2.92 -16.28
CA ALA A 237 -5.05 -3.30 -14.95
C ALA A 237 -5.92 -2.70 -13.84
N SER A 238 -6.36 -3.51 -12.88
CA SER A 238 -7.11 -3.09 -11.69
C SER A 238 -8.39 -2.30 -12.03
N THR A 239 -9.17 -2.77 -13.00
CA THR A 239 -10.39 -2.10 -13.43
C THR A 239 -11.51 -2.21 -12.39
N HIS A 240 -12.34 -1.18 -12.33
CA HIS A 240 -13.54 -1.12 -11.51
C HIS A 240 -14.80 -1.37 -12.34
N GLU A 241 -15.91 -1.59 -11.64
CA GLU A 241 -17.21 -1.86 -12.27
C GLU A 241 -17.58 -0.81 -13.33
N GLY A 242 -17.82 -1.30 -14.54
CA GLY A 242 -18.19 -0.52 -15.72
C GLY A 242 -17.00 0.05 -16.50
N GLU A 243 -15.79 0.08 -15.93
CA GLU A 243 -14.60 0.48 -16.68
C GLU A 243 -14.26 -0.56 -17.75
N GLU A 244 -14.40 -1.85 -17.46
CA GLU A 244 -14.05 -2.93 -18.37
C GLU A 244 -14.78 -2.78 -19.72
N ALA A 245 -16.11 -2.74 -19.68
CA ALA A 245 -16.92 -2.61 -20.90
C ALA A 245 -16.64 -1.28 -21.62
N ALA A 246 -16.57 -0.17 -20.90
CA ALA A 246 -16.36 1.15 -21.49
C ALA A 246 -14.99 1.29 -22.16
N LEU A 247 -13.92 0.77 -21.54
CA LEU A 247 -12.57 0.83 -22.08
C LEU A 247 -12.43 -0.11 -23.30
N VAL A 248 -12.92 -1.35 -23.18
CA VAL A 248 -12.87 -2.33 -24.28
C VAL A 248 -13.67 -1.82 -25.48
N GLN A 249 -14.87 -1.27 -25.27
CA GLN A 249 -15.67 -0.71 -26.37
C GLN A 249 -14.92 0.38 -27.16
N ARG A 250 -14.09 1.18 -26.50
CA ARG A 250 -13.23 2.16 -27.20
C ARG A 250 -12.11 1.49 -27.98
N LEU A 251 -11.51 0.43 -27.43
CA LEU A 251 -10.43 -0.30 -28.09
C LEU A 251 -10.90 -1.10 -29.30
N LEU A 252 -12.18 -1.48 -29.38
CA LEU A 252 -12.77 -2.16 -30.56
C LEU A 252 -12.70 -1.33 -31.84
N THR A 253 -12.40 -0.04 -31.76
CA THR A 253 -12.17 0.81 -32.96
C THR A 253 -10.79 0.61 -33.60
N LEU A 254 -9.91 -0.17 -32.95
CA LEU A 254 -8.58 -0.51 -33.47
C LEU A 254 -8.65 -1.68 -34.45
N ASP A 255 -7.93 -1.56 -35.56
CA ASP A 255 -7.78 -2.63 -36.56
C ASP A 255 -6.29 -2.74 -36.97
N PRO A 256 -5.61 -3.86 -36.64
CA PRO A 256 -6.12 -5.01 -35.88
C PRO A 256 -6.35 -4.71 -34.40
N LEU A 257 -7.35 -5.39 -33.80
CA LEU A 257 -7.56 -5.34 -32.36
C LEU A 257 -6.37 -6.00 -31.65
N PRO A 258 -5.70 -5.33 -30.69
CA PRO A 258 -4.66 -5.96 -29.88
C PRO A 258 -5.24 -7.04 -28.99
N PHE A 259 -4.38 -7.94 -28.49
CA PHE A 259 -4.78 -8.91 -27.47
C PHE A 259 -5.02 -8.19 -26.14
N LEU A 260 -6.22 -8.32 -25.60
CA LEU A 260 -6.60 -7.63 -24.36
C LEU A 260 -6.48 -8.56 -23.16
N ILE A 261 -5.76 -8.13 -22.12
CA ILE A 261 -5.78 -8.79 -20.82
C ILE A 261 -6.53 -7.89 -19.84
N VAL A 262 -7.64 -8.38 -19.29
CA VAL A 262 -8.46 -7.66 -18.32
C VAL A 262 -8.20 -8.22 -16.94
N VAL A 263 -7.67 -7.39 -16.04
CA VAL A 263 -7.34 -7.74 -14.66
C VAL A 263 -8.21 -6.89 -13.73
N PRO A 264 -9.39 -7.37 -13.32
CA PRO A 264 -10.30 -6.59 -12.50
C PRO A 264 -9.79 -6.46 -11.05
N ARG A 265 -10.12 -5.35 -10.40
CA ARG A 265 -9.84 -5.13 -8.98
C ARG A 265 -10.59 -6.13 -8.09
N HIS A 266 -11.75 -6.55 -8.54
CA HIS A 266 -12.67 -7.46 -7.86
C HIS A 266 -12.90 -8.72 -8.72
N PRO A 267 -12.06 -9.76 -8.55
CA PRO A 267 -12.13 -11.00 -9.33
C PRO A 267 -13.48 -11.71 -9.26
N GLU A 268 -14.21 -11.54 -8.15
CA GLU A 268 -15.55 -12.09 -7.96
C GLU A 268 -16.59 -11.62 -8.99
N ARG A 269 -16.27 -10.54 -9.74
CA ARG A 269 -17.11 -10.02 -10.83
C ARG A 269 -16.87 -10.69 -12.18
N SER A 270 -16.02 -11.71 -12.21
CA SER A 270 -15.57 -12.42 -13.43
C SER A 270 -16.76 -12.79 -14.35
N GLY A 271 -17.82 -13.37 -13.82
CA GLY A 271 -19.00 -13.75 -14.62
C GLY A 271 -19.71 -12.55 -15.28
N THR A 272 -19.81 -11.41 -14.60
CA THR A 272 -20.40 -10.19 -15.16
C THR A 272 -19.51 -9.63 -16.27
N ILE A 273 -18.19 -9.58 -16.03
CA ILE A 273 -17.22 -9.07 -17.01
C ILE A 273 -17.19 -9.95 -18.27
N GLU A 274 -17.23 -11.28 -18.10
CA GLU A 274 -17.30 -12.21 -19.21
C GLU A 274 -18.56 -12.00 -20.06
N ALA A 275 -19.71 -11.82 -19.41
CA ALA A 275 -20.97 -11.53 -20.11
C ALA A 275 -20.92 -10.19 -20.87
N ASP A 276 -20.32 -9.15 -20.28
CA ASP A 276 -20.14 -7.85 -20.93
C ASP A 276 -19.24 -7.98 -22.18
N MET A 277 -18.15 -8.74 -22.08
CA MET A 277 -17.27 -8.98 -23.25
C MET A 277 -17.97 -9.78 -24.34
N ALA A 278 -18.74 -10.79 -23.98
CA ALA A 278 -19.53 -11.59 -24.92
C ALA A 278 -20.60 -10.72 -25.62
N ALA A 279 -21.25 -9.80 -24.89
CA ALA A 279 -22.20 -8.85 -25.47
C ALA A 279 -21.55 -7.88 -26.48
N LEU A 280 -20.24 -7.62 -26.35
CA LEU A 280 -19.45 -6.88 -27.32
C LEU A 280 -18.96 -7.75 -28.52
N GLY A 281 -19.34 -9.03 -28.57
CA GLY A 281 -18.96 -9.97 -29.62
C GLY A 281 -17.56 -10.54 -29.51
N LEU A 282 -16.94 -10.49 -28.32
CA LEU A 282 -15.55 -10.90 -28.09
C LEU A 282 -15.46 -12.33 -27.55
N THR A 283 -14.44 -13.04 -28.02
CA THR A 283 -14.08 -14.38 -27.50
C THR A 283 -13.17 -14.22 -26.28
N VAL A 284 -13.64 -14.77 -25.15
CA VAL A 284 -12.96 -14.67 -23.83
C VAL A 284 -12.38 -16.00 -23.41
N ALA A 285 -11.17 -15.99 -22.88
CA ALA A 285 -10.61 -17.09 -22.08
C ALA A 285 -10.41 -16.62 -20.63
N VAL A 286 -10.73 -17.49 -19.64
CA VAL A 286 -10.78 -17.12 -18.22
C VAL A 286 -9.68 -17.83 -17.42
N ARG A 287 -8.90 -17.05 -16.67
CA ARG A 287 -7.72 -17.51 -15.94
C ARG A 287 -8.05 -18.54 -14.84
N SER A 288 -9.08 -18.31 -14.02
CA SER A 288 -9.45 -19.21 -12.92
C SER A 288 -9.86 -20.60 -13.41
N ARG A 289 -10.37 -20.69 -14.63
CA ARG A 289 -10.73 -21.95 -15.30
C ARG A 289 -9.52 -22.62 -15.96
N LYS A 290 -8.31 -22.06 -15.83
CA LYS A 290 -7.06 -22.53 -16.47
C LYS A 290 -7.15 -22.59 -18.00
N GLU A 291 -8.02 -21.81 -18.60
CA GLU A 291 -8.12 -21.69 -20.04
C GLU A 291 -6.85 -21.04 -20.63
N VAL A 292 -6.44 -21.51 -21.78
CA VAL A 292 -5.28 -20.99 -22.50
C VAL A 292 -5.79 -20.20 -23.71
N PRO A 293 -5.30 -18.96 -23.94
CA PRO A 293 -5.70 -18.20 -25.09
C PRO A 293 -5.38 -18.92 -26.40
N GLY A 294 -6.39 -19.08 -27.27
CA GLY A 294 -6.23 -19.58 -28.63
C GLY A 294 -6.05 -18.46 -29.66
N ALA A 295 -5.97 -18.83 -30.94
CA ALA A 295 -5.83 -17.88 -32.03
C ALA A 295 -7.02 -16.89 -32.10
N ASP A 296 -8.23 -17.37 -31.82
CA ASP A 296 -9.47 -16.59 -31.90
C ASP A 296 -9.78 -15.86 -30.58
N THR A 297 -8.99 -16.07 -29.51
CA THR A 297 -9.18 -15.39 -28.22
C THR A 297 -8.75 -13.94 -28.35
N GLN A 298 -9.67 -13.03 -28.05
CA GLN A 298 -9.43 -11.58 -28.10
C GLN A 298 -9.22 -10.99 -26.70
N VAL A 299 -9.85 -11.57 -25.69
CA VAL A 299 -9.77 -11.14 -24.29
C VAL A 299 -9.32 -12.29 -23.41
N TYR A 300 -8.34 -12.04 -22.57
CA TYR A 300 -7.96 -12.90 -21.46
C TYR A 300 -8.39 -12.27 -20.14
N LEU A 301 -9.41 -12.83 -19.50
CA LEU A 301 -9.92 -12.35 -18.23
C LEU A 301 -9.13 -12.98 -17.09
N SER A 302 -8.32 -12.18 -16.44
CA SER A 302 -7.53 -12.58 -15.26
C SER A 302 -8.26 -12.31 -13.97
N ASP A 303 -9.10 -13.24 -13.58
CA ASP A 303 -9.92 -13.22 -12.37
C ASP A 303 -9.23 -13.91 -11.16
N THR A 304 -7.92 -13.81 -11.10
CA THR A 304 -7.09 -14.37 -10.03
C THR A 304 -6.35 -13.26 -9.26
N LEU A 305 -5.92 -13.58 -8.05
CA LEU A 305 -5.17 -12.65 -7.20
C LEU A 305 -3.65 -12.90 -7.29
N ASN A 306 -2.87 -11.86 -7.00
CA ASN A 306 -1.40 -11.92 -6.88
C ASN A 306 -0.63 -12.21 -8.19
N GLU A 307 -1.26 -12.09 -9.35
CA GLU A 307 -0.63 -12.35 -10.66
C GLU A 307 -0.41 -11.08 -11.50
N MET A 308 -0.68 -9.90 -10.97
CA MET A 308 -0.51 -8.62 -11.69
C MET A 308 0.90 -8.47 -12.28
N GLY A 309 1.94 -8.91 -11.55
CA GLY A 309 3.32 -8.86 -12.01
C GLY A 309 3.59 -9.68 -13.29
N LEU A 310 2.84 -10.75 -13.49
CA LEU A 310 2.87 -11.56 -14.72
C LEU A 310 2.28 -10.78 -15.90
N PHE A 311 1.07 -10.24 -15.73
CA PHE A 311 0.35 -9.56 -16.80
C PHE A 311 1.01 -8.25 -17.20
N LEU A 312 1.51 -7.47 -16.24
CA LEU A 312 2.28 -6.25 -16.54
C LEU A 312 3.54 -6.54 -17.38
N ARG A 313 4.17 -7.70 -17.24
CA ARG A 313 5.35 -8.07 -18.04
C ARG A 313 4.98 -8.48 -19.47
N LEU A 314 3.79 -8.99 -19.69
CA LEU A 314 3.26 -9.27 -21.02
C LEU A 314 2.82 -8.00 -21.75
N ALA A 315 2.51 -6.92 -21.02
CA ALA A 315 1.95 -5.70 -21.59
C ALA A 315 2.94 -4.94 -22.47
N GLU A 316 2.49 -4.47 -23.63
CA GLU A 316 3.13 -3.40 -24.41
C GLU A 316 2.59 -2.03 -23.98
N VAL A 317 1.30 -1.97 -23.64
CA VAL A 317 0.65 -0.79 -23.09
C VAL A 317 -0.22 -1.19 -21.91
N VAL A 318 -0.17 -0.41 -20.83
CA VAL A 318 -1.03 -0.60 -19.65
C VAL A 318 -2.07 0.51 -19.60
N VAL A 319 -3.33 0.14 -19.42
CA VAL A 319 -4.43 1.04 -19.08
C VAL A 319 -4.77 0.79 -17.61
N LEU A 320 -4.39 1.71 -16.75
CA LEU A 320 -4.56 1.58 -15.29
C LEU A 320 -5.93 2.09 -14.87
N GLY A 321 -6.75 1.19 -14.35
CA GLY A 321 -8.13 1.45 -13.95
C GLY A 321 -8.30 2.14 -12.61
N GLY A 322 -9.56 2.21 -12.14
CA GLY A 322 -9.97 2.90 -10.92
C GLY A 322 -9.97 4.43 -11.03
N ALA A 323 -9.61 4.95 -12.20
CA ALA A 323 -9.45 6.37 -12.46
C ALA A 323 -10.43 6.93 -13.52
N PHE A 324 -11.16 6.06 -14.22
CA PHE A 324 -12.04 6.45 -15.33
C PHE A 324 -13.50 6.71 -14.90
N GLY A 325 -13.85 6.46 -13.62
CA GLY A 325 -15.20 6.65 -13.10
C GLY A 325 -15.85 7.97 -13.56
N PRO A 326 -15.20 9.14 -13.42
CA PRO A 326 -15.76 10.42 -13.86
C PRO A 326 -16.07 10.49 -15.37
N LEU A 327 -15.31 9.77 -16.21
CA LEU A 327 -15.50 9.76 -17.68
C LEU A 327 -16.62 8.82 -18.13
N ILE A 328 -17.08 7.93 -17.26
CA ILE A 328 -18.15 6.96 -17.55
C ILE A 328 -19.38 7.19 -16.68
N GLY A 329 -19.50 8.36 -16.04
CA GLY A 329 -20.65 8.73 -15.20
C GLY A 329 -20.75 7.96 -13.89
N ARG A 330 -19.61 7.48 -13.35
CA ARG A 330 -19.52 6.80 -12.06
C ARG A 330 -18.76 7.62 -11.03
N ALA A 331 -18.87 7.24 -9.76
CA ALA A 331 -18.14 7.88 -8.68
C ALA A 331 -16.62 7.77 -8.87
N PRO A 332 -15.85 8.78 -8.39
CA PRO A 332 -14.41 8.71 -8.36
C PRO A 332 -13.90 7.50 -7.58
N GLY A 333 -12.89 6.79 -8.12
CA GLY A 333 -12.26 5.63 -7.48
C GLY A 333 -10.88 5.93 -6.87
N GLY A 334 -10.31 7.10 -7.22
CA GLY A 334 -9.02 7.57 -6.74
C GLY A 334 -7.81 6.96 -7.45
N GLY A 335 -8.03 6.11 -8.46
CA GLY A 335 -6.97 5.44 -9.22
C GLY A 335 -6.24 4.34 -8.47
N HIS A 336 -5.37 3.62 -9.19
CA HIS A 336 -4.51 2.57 -8.66
C HIS A 336 -3.03 2.95 -8.75
N ASN A 337 -2.15 2.11 -8.21
CA ASN A 337 -0.72 2.36 -8.07
C ASN A 337 -0.01 2.48 -9.43
N PRO A 338 0.40 3.69 -9.86
CA PRO A 338 1.06 3.88 -11.14
C PRO A 338 2.52 3.40 -11.14
N LEU A 339 3.10 3.14 -9.96
CA LEU A 339 4.49 2.70 -9.83
C LEU A 339 4.66 1.21 -10.14
N GLU A 340 3.61 0.41 -10.06
CA GLU A 340 3.69 -1.02 -10.40
C GLU A 340 4.04 -1.24 -11.89
N PRO A 341 3.31 -0.68 -12.87
CA PRO A 341 3.74 -0.74 -14.26
C PRO A 341 5.00 0.09 -14.52
N ALA A 342 5.22 1.21 -13.83
CA ALA A 342 6.39 2.05 -13.97
C ALA A 342 7.70 1.32 -13.67
N ARG A 343 7.77 0.53 -12.60
CA ARG A 343 8.93 -0.30 -12.24
C ARG A 343 9.27 -1.39 -13.27
N LEU A 344 8.37 -1.64 -14.19
CA LEU A 344 8.56 -2.57 -15.30
C LEU A 344 8.77 -1.83 -16.62
N ALA A 345 9.03 -0.53 -16.57
CA ALA A 345 9.18 0.36 -17.73
C ALA A 345 8.00 0.24 -18.72
N ARG A 346 6.76 0.05 -18.21
CA ARG A 346 5.59 -0.08 -19.07
C ARG A 346 4.94 1.29 -19.33
N PRO A 347 4.70 1.64 -20.61
CA PRO A 347 3.95 2.84 -20.92
C PRO A 347 2.54 2.71 -20.38
N THR A 348 2.11 3.71 -19.58
CA THR A 348 0.86 3.63 -18.83
C THR A 348 -0.05 4.81 -19.15
N LEU A 349 -1.31 4.48 -19.45
CA LEU A 349 -2.43 5.40 -19.59
C LEU A 349 -3.36 5.24 -18.40
N THR A 350 -3.98 6.33 -17.93
CA THR A 350 -4.96 6.28 -16.83
C THR A 350 -6.02 7.37 -17.00
N GLY A 351 -7.11 7.29 -16.24
CA GLY A 351 -8.15 8.33 -16.18
C GLY A 351 -7.73 9.52 -15.32
N PRO A 352 -8.60 10.55 -15.22
CA PRO A 352 -8.26 11.81 -14.54
C PRO A 352 -8.27 11.74 -13.02
N ASP A 353 -8.91 10.73 -12.43
CA ASP A 353 -9.02 10.62 -10.97
C ASP A 353 -7.90 9.76 -10.39
N MET A 354 -6.78 10.41 -10.09
CA MET A 354 -5.63 9.80 -9.41
C MET A 354 -5.46 10.36 -7.98
N SER A 355 -6.55 10.72 -7.33
CA SER A 355 -6.55 11.43 -6.03
C SER A 355 -5.90 10.64 -4.88
N ASN A 356 -5.84 9.31 -4.97
CA ASN A 356 -5.12 8.47 -4.00
C ASN A 356 -3.59 8.46 -4.21
N TRP A 357 -3.09 9.00 -5.33
CA TRP A 357 -1.71 8.89 -5.75
C TRP A 357 -1.11 10.26 -6.05
N SER A 358 -0.61 10.93 -5.04
CA SER A 358 -0.01 12.27 -5.15
C SER A 358 1.15 12.35 -6.16
N ILE A 359 1.82 11.23 -6.42
CA ILE A 359 2.91 11.16 -7.39
C ILE A 359 2.44 11.22 -8.85
N ALA A 360 1.17 10.92 -9.13
CA ALA A 360 0.66 10.80 -10.50
C ALA A 360 0.82 12.08 -11.32
N GLY A 361 0.62 13.26 -10.69
CA GLY A 361 0.85 14.56 -11.33
C GLY A 361 2.31 14.73 -11.76
N ALA A 362 3.25 14.53 -10.85
CA ALA A 362 4.68 14.62 -11.15
C ALA A 362 5.13 13.59 -12.20
N MET A 363 4.61 12.37 -12.16
CA MET A 363 4.87 11.36 -13.19
C MET A 363 4.33 11.80 -14.56
N ALA A 364 3.18 12.44 -14.61
CA ALA A 364 2.60 12.93 -15.85
C ALA A 364 3.40 14.10 -16.44
N GLU A 365 3.82 15.04 -15.60
CA GLU A 365 4.70 16.16 -15.99
C GLU A 365 6.05 15.67 -16.51
N ALA A 366 6.64 14.66 -15.87
CA ALA A 366 7.87 14.00 -16.33
C ALA A 366 7.70 13.14 -17.57
N GLY A 367 6.47 12.97 -18.08
CA GLY A 367 6.15 12.18 -19.26
C GLY A 367 6.06 10.67 -19.01
N GLY A 368 6.16 10.21 -17.74
CA GLY A 368 6.11 8.78 -17.37
C GLY A 368 4.69 8.21 -17.20
N LEU A 369 3.66 9.06 -17.22
CA LEU A 369 2.26 8.66 -17.12
C LEU A 369 1.42 9.53 -18.05
N LYS A 370 0.43 8.95 -18.74
CA LYS A 370 -0.52 9.71 -19.55
C LYS A 370 -1.90 9.69 -18.91
N ILE A 371 -2.33 10.84 -18.40
CA ILE A 371 -3.66 11.03 -17.84
C ILE A 371 -4.60 11.44 -18.97
N LEU A 372 -5.63 10.65 -19.21
CA LEU A 372 -6.67 10.90 -20.21
C LEU A 372 -7.84 11.63 -19.55
N THR A 373 -8.17 12.80 -20.08
CA THR A 373 -9.33 13.60 -19.63
C THR A 373 -10.58 13.37 -20.49
N ASP A 374 -10.43 12.60 -21.56
CA ASP A 374 -11.50 12.21 -22.48
C ASP A 374 -11.27 10.76 -22.93
N LEU A 375 -12.29 9.92 -22.75
CA LEU A 375 -12.24 8.51 -23.07
C LEU A 375 -12.10 8.24 -24.58
N SER A 376 -12.50 9.18 -25.44
CA SER A 376 -12.30 9.07 -26.91
C SER A 376 -10.83 9.07 -27.31
N ARG A 377 -9.95 9.55 -26.44
CA ARG A 377 -8.49 9.56 -26.65
C ARG A 377 -7.82 8.22 -26.37
N LEU A 378 -8.52 7.25 -25.76
CA LEU A 378 -7.91 5.98 -25.36
C LEU A 378 -7.37 5.20 -26.59
N ALA A 379 -8.25 4.87 -27.52
CA ALA A 379 -7.86 4.08 -28.71
C ALA A 379 -6.77 4.77 -29.55
N PRO A 380 -6.87 6.07 -29.90
CA PRO A 380 -5.79 6.75 -30.62
C PRO A 380 -4.43 6.70 -29.88
N ARG A 381 -4.43 6.82 -28.56
CA ARG A 381 -3.18 6.74 -27.78
C ARG A 381 -2.59 5.34 -27.70
N VAL A 382 -3.43 4.33 -27.55
CA VAL A 382 -2.99 2.93 -27.64
C VAL A 382 -2.42 2.64 -29.01
N ALA A 383 -3.12 3.02 -30.10
CA ALA A 383 -2.63 2.84 -31.47
C ALA A 383 -1.26 3.50 -31.69
N GLU A 384 -1.10 4.75 -31.25
CA GLU A 384 0.17 5.50 -31.36
C GLU A 384 1.33 4.76 -30.69
N LEU A 385 1.10 4.25 -29.45
CA LEU A 385 2.13 3.54 -28.68
C LEU A 385 2.48 2.18 -29.28
N LEU A 386 1.48 1.44 -29.80
CA LEU A 386 1.71 0.16 -30.48
C LEU A 386 2.41 0.35 -31.84
N ALA A 387 2.06 1.39 -32.59
CA ALA A 387 2.70 1.70 -33.87
C ALA A 387 4.12 2.29 -33.70
N ASN A 388 4.46 2.85 -32.53
CA ASN A 388 5.75 3.47 -32.31
C ASN A 388 6.43 2.90 -31.03
N PRO A 389 7.05 1.72 -31.11
CA PRO A 389 7.73 1.09 -29.97
C PRO A 389 8.87 1.94 -29.37
N ALA A 390 9.47 2.84 -30.16
CA ALA A 390 10.50 3.75 -29.67
C ALA A 390 9.92 4.78 -28.68
N GLN A 391 8.78 5.38 -29.02
CA GLN A 391 8.06 6.30 -28.15
C GLN A 391 7.51 5.60 -26.90
N ALA A 392 6.96 4.39 -27.05
CA ALA A 392 6.50 3.55 -25.93
C ALA A 392 7.64 3.29 -24.95
N ARG A 393 8.84 2.93 -25.44
CA ARG A 393 10.04 2.77 -24.59
C ARG A 393 10.49 4.05 -23.91
N VAL A 394 10.38 5.21 -24.56
CA VAL A 394 10.71 6.51 -23.90
C VAL A 394 9.78 6.76 -22.73
N LEU A 395 8.47 6.64 -22.93
CA LEU A 395 7.47 6.82 -21.87
C LEU A 395 7.67 5.80 -20.73
N GLY A 396 7.96 4.54 -21.07
CA GLY A 396 8.26 3.51 -20.08
C GLY A 396 9.50 3.83 -19.23
N ARG A 397 10.60 4.28 -19.86
CA ARG A 397 11.81 4.71 -19.11
C ARG A 397 11.57 5.93 -18.23
N GLN A 398 10.78 6.91 -18.67
CA GLN A 398 10.41 8.06 -17.86
C GLN A 398 9.58 7.62 -16.62
N ALA A 399 8.68 6.65 -16.82
CA ALA A 399 7.93 6.04 -15.71
C ALA A 399 8.88 5.33 -14.72
N GLU A 400 9.81 4.51 -15.21
CA GLU A 400 10.80 3.79 -14.40
C GLU A 400 11.70 4.75 -13.61
N GLN A 401 12.15 5.85 -14.21
CA GLN A 401 12.93 6.88 -13.53
C GLN A 401 12.13 7.54 -12.38
N ALA A 402 10.84 7.82 -12.61
CA ALA A 402 9.97 8.35 -11.56
C ALA A 402 9.78 7.34 -10.41
N ALA A 403 9.66 6.04 -10.73
CA ALA A 403 9.58 4.99 -9.73
C ALA A 403 10.90 4.86 -8.94
N ALA A 404 12.05 4.88 -9.60
CA ALA A 404 13.36 4.84 -8.94
C ALA A 404 13.57 6.03 -8.00
N GLY A 405 13.11 7.22 -8.39
CA GLY A 405 13.11 8.40 -7.51
C GLY A 405 12.26 8.21 -6.25
N ALA A 406 11.13 7.53 -6.38
CA ALA A 406 10.28 7.20 -5.24
C ALA A 406 10.91 6.14 -4.32
N ASP A 407 11.67 5.20 -4.87
CA ASP A 407 12.36 4.14 -4.12
C ASP A 407 13.55 4.69 -3.28
N GLY A 408 14.09 5.86 -3.62
CA GLY A 408 15.08 6.59 -2.81
C GLY A 408 14.61 6.92 -1.39
N GLY A 409 13.31 6.89 -1.14
CA GLY A 409 12.73 7.07 0.19
C GLY A 409 13.21 6.05 1.23
N LEU A 410 13.60 4.83 0.83
CA LEU A 410 14.20 3.85 1.77
C LEU A 410 15.55 4.31 2.32
N GLU A 411 16.38 4.95 1.49
CA GLU A 411 17.66 5.46 1.96
C GLU A 411 17.46 6.64 2.92
N VAL A 412 16.52 7.53 2.65
CA VAL A 412 16.14 8.61 3.59
C VAL A 412 15.68 8.03 4.92
N LEU A 413 14.82 7.00 4.88
CA LEU A 413 14.35 6.29 6.08
C LEU A 413 15.54 5.68 6.84
N TRP A 414 16.44 5.00 6.12
CA TRP A 414 17.62 4.37 6.74
C TRP A 414 18.52 5.37 7.41
N GLN A 415 18.86 6.47 6.76
CA GLN A 415 19.71 7.52 7.31
C GLN A 415 19.12 8.13 8.59
N ALA A 416 17.79 8.25 8.64
CA ALA A 416 17.10 8.75 9.83
C ALA A 416 16.95 7.68 10.94
N MET A 417 16.83 6.42 10.58
CA MET A 417 16.61 5.30 11.50
C MET A 417 17.92 4.77 12.10
N ALA A 418 18.98 4.67 11.33
CA ALA A 418 20.22 4.03 11.75
C ALA A 418 20.82 4.63 13.03
N PRO A 419 20.81 5.97 13.26
CA PRO A 419 21.30 6.55 14.52
C PRO A 419 20.44 6.20 15.75
N LEU A 420 19.19 5.80 15.56
CA LEU A 420 18.27 5.42 16.64
C LEU A 420 18.35 3.93 16.99
N LEU A 421 18.99 3.13 16.16
CA LEU A 421 19.19 1.70 16.40
C LEU A 421 20.32 1.48 17.43
N PRO A 422 20.23 0.43 18.25
CA PRO A 422 21.34 0.06 19.11
C PRO A 422 22.58 -0.30 18.30
N PRO A 423 23.80 -0.15 18.86
CA PRO A 423 25.01 -0.63 18.21
C PRO A 423 24.86 -2.06 17.73
N ALA A 424 25.47 -2.39 16.58
CA ALA A 424 25.45 -3.77 16.10
C ALA A 424 26.09 -4.66 17.18
N GLY A 425 25.33 -5.65 17.66
CA GLY A 425 25.82 -6.58 18.65
C GLY A 425 26.94 -7.38 18.02
N GLY A 426 28.16 -7.27 18.57
CA GLY A 426 29.22 -8.24 18.29
C GLY A 426 28.67 -9.64 18.69
N ARG A 427 28.77 -10.59 17.77
CA ARG A 427 28.50 -12.01 18.04
C ARG A 427 29.38 -12.56 19.12
#